data_023259e2345e19c7f7a266e4341259d8
#
_entry.id   023259e2345e19c7f7a266e4341259d8
#
_cell.length_a   1.000
_cell.length_b   1.000
_cell.length_c   1.000
_cell.angle_alpha   90.00
_cell.angle_beta   90.00
_cell.angle_gamma   90.00
#
_symmetry.space_group_name_H-M   'P 1'
#
loop_
_entity.id
_entity.type
_entity.pdbx_description
1 polymer ?
#
loop_
_entity_poly.entity_id
_entity_poly.type
_entity_poly.pdbx_seq_one_letter_code
_entity_poly.pdbx_strand_id
1 'polypeptide(L)' 'MLDSELSRLGLRKTQLELAMGQPSVAGNFVEMRRVTSELADVSRALAEAEDAWLELEEMAP' A
#
# COMPACT_ATOMS: atom_id res chain seq x y z
N MET A 1 -4.06 -8.95 -13.59
CA MET A 1 -3.61 -7.80 -14.37
C MET A 1 -3.50 -6.58 -13.48
N LEU A 2 -3.42 -5.38 -14.04
CA LEU A 2 -3.23 -4.16 -13.26
C LEU A 2 -4.33 -3.93 -12.21
N ASP A 3 -5.58 -4.19 -12.57
CA ASP A 3 -6.69 -4.03 -11.63
C ASP A 3 -6.57 -4.92 -10.41
N SER A 4 -6.18 -6.18 -10.61
CA SER A 4 -5.99 -7.13 -9.50
C SER A 4 -4.84 -6.70 -8.62
N GLU A 5 -3.76 -6.18 -9.22
CA GLU A 5 -2.60 -5.72 -8.49
C GLU A 5 -2.94 -4.49 -7.64
N LEU A 6 -3.66 -3.53 -8.22
CA LEU A 6 -4.10 -2.35 -7.48
C LEU A 6 -5.02 -2.70 -6.33
N SER A 7 -5.95 -3.63 -6.56
CA SER A 7 -6.87 -4.09 -5.51
C SER A 7 -6.11 -4.76 -4.38
N ARG A 8 -5.12 -5.59 -4.71
CA ARG A 8 -4.31 -6.29 -3.72
C ARG A 8 -3.49 -5.32 -2.88
N LEU A 9 -2.85 -4.35 -3.54
CA LEU A 9 -2.06 -3.34 -2.86
C LEU A 9 -2.94 -2.45 -1.98
N GLY A 10 -4.10 -2.06 -2.46
CA GLY A 10 -5.06 -1.29 -1.69
C GLY A 10 -5.54 -2.02 -0.44
N LEU A 11 -5.82 -3.32 -0.58
CA LEU A 11 -6.21 -4.14 0.56
C LEU A 11 -5.07 -4.25 1.57
N ARG A 12 -3.85 -4.48 1.09
CA ARG A 12 -2.69 -4.56 1.97
C ARG A 12 -2.48 -3.26 2.74
N LYS A 13 -2.62 -2.13 2.05
CA LYS A 13 -2.51 -0.80 2.68
C LYS A 13 -3.54 -0.65 3.80
N THR A 14 -4.79 -1.03 3.53
CA THR A 14 -5.86 -0.96 4.52
C THR A 14 -5.54 -1.83 5.74
N GLN A 15 -5.05 -3.04 5.51
CA GLN A 15 -4.68 -3.95 6.59
C GLN A 15 -3.57 -3.36 7.45
N LEU A 16 -2.57 -2.74 6.84
CA LEU A 16 -1.48 -2.11 7.58
C LEU A 16 -1.95 -0.90 8.38
N GLU A 17 -2.85 -0.11 7.81
CA GLU A 17 -3.43 1.03 8.53
C GLU A 17 -4.24 0.58 9.75
N LEU A 18 -5.01 -0.51 9.59
CA LEU A 18 -5.76 -1.09 10.71
C LEU A 18 -4.83 -1.63 11.78
N ALA A 19 -3.73 -2.26 11.38
CA ALA A 19 -2.74 -2.77 12.32
C ALA A 19 -2.12 -1.66 13.16
N MET A 20 -1.90 -0.50 12.57
CA MET A 20 -1.34 0.64 13.29
C MET A 20 -2.25 1.13 14.42
N GLY A 21 -3.56 0.91 14.28
CA GLY A 21 -4.52 1.29 15.31
C GLY A 21 -4.69 0.27 16.42
N GLN A 22 -4.10 -0.92 16.29
CA GLN A 22 -4.23 -1.94 17.32
C GLN A 22 -3.32 -1.65 18.51
N PRO A 23 -3.82 -1.83 19.75
CA PRO A 23 -3.00 -1.55 20.96
C PRO A 23 -1.70 -2.36 21.00
N SER A 24 -1.71 -3.59 20.51
CA SER A 24 -0.53 -4.44 20.50
C SER A 24 0.58 -3.89 19.60
N VAL A 25 0.21 -3.18 18.53
CA VAL A 25 1.17 -2.56 17.61
C VAL A 25 1.50 -1.14 18.09
N ALA A 26 0.48 -0.38 18.46
CA ALA A 26 0.66 1.01 18.89
C ALA A 26 1.54 1.12 20.15
N GLY A 27 1.46 0.12 21.03
CA GLY A 27 2.27 0.08 22.24
C GLY A 27 3.64 -0.56 22.07
N ASN A 28 3.96 -1.02 20.86
CA ASN A 28 5.23 -1.69 20.58
C ASN A 28 5.99 -0.92 19.52
N PHE A 29 7.06 -0.27 19.93
CA PHE A 29 7.85 0.58 19.04
C PHE A 29 8.43 -0.19 17.85
N VAL A 30 8.89 -1.41 18.06
CA VAL A 30 9.49 -2.24 17.01
C VAL A 30 8.42 -2.64 15.98
N GLU A 31 7.25 -3.06 16.45
CA GLU A 31 6.15 -3.44 15.57
C GLU A 31 5.61 -2.25 14.79
N MET A 32 5.49 -1.10 15.44
CA MET A 32 5.04 0.12 14.78
C MET A 32 6.00 0.52 13.68
N ARG A 33 7.29 0.43 13.93
CA ARG A 33 8.32 0.74 12.95
C ARG A 33 8.22 -0.17 11.73
N ARG A 34 8.02 -1.47 11.98
CA ARG A 34 7.90 -2.45 10.91
C ARG A 34 6.67 -2.20 10.05
N VAL A 35 5.52 -1.98 10.69
CA VAL A 35 4.27 -1.72 9.98
C VAL A 35 4.37 -0.42 9.19
N THR A 36 4.96 0.61 9.76
CA THR A 36 5.14 1.89 9.08
C THR A 36 6.03 1.74 7.85
N SER A 37 7.10 0.95 7.96
CA SER A 37 8.01 0.69 6.85
C SER A 37 7.29 -0.07 5.73
N GLU A 38 6.52 -1.10 6.08
CA GLU A 38 5.73 -1.85 5.09
C GLU A 38 4.70 -0.96 4.41
N LEU A 39 4.05 -0.09 5.18
CA LEU A 39 3.06 0.83 4.64
C LEU A 39 3.70 1.78 3.63
N ALA A 40 4.89 2.28 3.92
CA ALA A 40 5.62 3.14 2.98
C ALA A 40 5.93 2.40 1.68
N ASP A 41 6.36 1.15 1.78
CA ASP A 41 6.67 0.33 0.60
C ASP A 41 5.41 0.06 -0.23
N VAL A 42 4.31 -0.29 0.42
CA VAL A 42 3.04 -0.55 -0.26
C VAL A 42 2.51 0.73 -0.92
N SER A 43 2.61 1.86 -0.24
CA SER A 43 2.17 3.15 -0.79
C SER A 43 2.98 3.54 -2.02
N ARG A 44 4.27 3.26 -2.00
CA ARG A 44 5.14 3.51 -3.16
C ARG A 44 4.76 2.60 -4.32
N ALA A 45 4.55 1.31 -4.05
CA ALA A 45 4.14 0.36 -5.08
C ALA A 45 2.80 0.75 -5.69
N LEU A 46 1.86 1.23 -4.87
CA LEU A 46 0.58 1.73 -5.35
C LEU A 46 0.76 2.91 -6.28
N ALA A 47 1.58 3.88 -5.89
CA ALA A 47 1.83 5.06 -6.70
C ALA A 47 2.45 4.69 -8.05
N GLU A 48 3.40 3.76 -8.05
CA GLU A 48 4.04 3.28 -9.28
C GLU A 48 3.05 2.54 -10.18
N ALA A 49 2.18 1.74 -9.60
CA ALA A 49 1.16 1.01 -10.35
C ALA A 49 0.14 1.98 -10.96
N GLU A 50 -0.26 3.00 -10.22
CA GLU A 50 -1.16 4.02 -10.71
C GLU A 50 -0.55 4.83 -11.84
N ASP A 51 0.72 5.18 -11.71
CA ASP A 51 1.45 5.90 -12.76
C ASP A 51 1.53 5.07 -14.05
N ALA A 52 1.84 3.79 -13.92
CA ALA A 52 1.90 2.88 -15.07
C ALA A 52 0.54 2.76 -15.75
N TRP A 53 -0.52 2.69 -14.95
CA TRP A 53 -1.90 2.61 -15.47
C TRP A 53 -2.26 3.89 -16.23
N LEU A 54 -1.92 5.05 -15.68
CA LEU A 54 -2.18 6.33 -16.31
C LEU A 54 -1.42 6.47 -17.63
N GLU A 55 -0.17 6.02 -17.67
CA GLU A 55 0.62 6.04 -18.90
C GLU A 55 -0.02 5.18 -19.99
N LEU A 56 -0.52 4.01 -19.61
CA LEU A 56 -1.22 3.14 -20.56
C LEU A 56 -2.47 3.81 -21.09
N GLU A 57 -3.21 4.51 -20.24
CA GLU A 57 -4.42 5.21 -20.62
C GLU A 57 -4.13 6.36 -21.57
N GLU A 58 -3.06 7.11 -21.31
CA GLU A 58 -2.62 8.20 -22.16
C GLU A 58 -2.18 7.73 -23.54
N MET A 59 -1.60 6.53 -23.60
CA MET A 59 -1.13 5.94 -24.85
C MET A 59 -2.23 5.29 -25.65
N ALA A 60 -3.40 5.05 -25.04
CA ALA A 60 -4.54 4.46 -25.75
C ALA A 60 -5.09 5.43 -26.77
N PRO A 61 -5.41 4.96 -27.98
CA PRO A 61 -5.98 5.82 -29.01
C PRO A 61 -7.39 6.30 -28.69
#